data_c302defacf7ccdcdee325dc9919987c5
#
_entry.id   c302defacf7ccdcdee325dc9919987c5
#
_cell.length_a   1.000
_cell.length_b   1.000
_cell.length_c   1.000
_cell.angle_alpha   90.00
_cell.angle_beta   90.00
_cell.angle_gamma   90.00
#
_symmetry.space_group_name_H-M   'P 1'
#
loop_
_entity.id
_entity.type
_entity.pdbx_description
1 polymer ?
#
loop_
_entity_poly.entity_id
_entity_poly.type
_entity_poly.pdbx_seq_one_letter_code
_entity_poly.pdbx_strand_id
1 'polypeptide(L)'
;MIEHATAKITISIAAQTLTLSTADQPRIYSVSTAANGAGERENSGCTPRGWHMISEKFGDGVPINSVFVARQATGEIYSDLLAAQYPTRDWILTRILWLSGLESGINQGAGCDSHARYIYIHGTPDTEPMGEPRSHGCIRMRHTDLLLLFEAVDV
;
A
#
# COMPACT_ATOMS: atom_id res chain seq x y z
N MET A 1 -26.13 18.63 9.49
CA MET A 1 -24.82 17.96 9.50
C MET A 1 -24.72 17.08 8.27
N ILE A 2 -23.78 17.34 7.42
CA ILE A 2 -23.48 16.43 6.32
C ILE A 2 -22.57 15.37 6.95
N GLU A 3 -23.09 14.19 7.20
CA GLU A 3 -22.24 13.04 7.51
C GLU A 3 -21.43 12.74 6.24
N HIS A 4 -20.15 13.03 6.28
CA HIS A 4 -19.25 12.52 5.26
C HIS A 4 -19.20 11.00 5.46
N ALA A 5 -19.77 10.27 4.49
CA ALA A 5 -19.67 8.82 4.49
C ALA A 5 -18.19 8.44 4.53
N THR A 6 -17.76 7.76 5.61
CA THR A 6 -16.39 7.30 5.75
C THR A 6 -16.09 6.22 4.72
N ALA A 7 -15.05 6.42 3.91
CA ALA A 7 -14.59 5.41 2.98
C ALA A 7 -14.05 4.20 3.74
N LYS A 8 -14.39 2.99 3.28
CA LYS A 8 -13.89 1.73 3.82
C LYS A 8 -13.10 1.00 2.77
N ILE A 9 -11.91 0.53 3.16
CA ILE A 9 -11.07 -0.32 2.33
C ILE A 9 -11.12 -1.74 2.88
N THR A 10 -11.37 -2.71 2.01
CA THR A 10 -11.28 -4.13 2.35
C THR A 10 -10.27 -4.79 1.43
N ILE A 11 -9.23 -5.37 2.01
CA ILE A 11 -8.20 -6.08 1.26
C ILE A 11 -8.37 -7.57 1.49
N SER A 12 -8.57 -8.32 0.41
CA SER A 12 -8.58 -9.77 0.43
C SER A 12 -7.21 -10.30 0.01
N ILE A 13 -6.48 -10.85 0.96
CA ILE A 13 -5.18 -11.49 0.68
C ILE A 13 -5.39 -12.74 -0.19
N ALA A 14 -6.45 -13.49 0.06
CA ALA A 14 -6.77 -14.69 -0.71
C ALA A 14 -7.09 -14.36 -2.18
N ALA A 15 -7.88 -13.32 -2.44
CA ALA A 15 -8.28 -12.92 -3.78
C ALA A 15 -7.32 -11.93 -4.45
N GLN A 16 -6.38 -11.37 -3.70
CA GLN A 16 -5.46 -10.32 -4.16
C GLN A 16 -6.21 -9.12 -4.73
N THR A 17 -7.21 -8.65 -3.98
CA THR A 17 -8.05 -7.50 -4.35
C THR A 17 -8.13 -6.50 -3.20
N LEU A 18 -8.37 -5.25 -3.59
CA LEU A 18 -8.71 -4.15 -2.68
C LEU A 18 -10.05 -3.59 -3.12
N THR A 19 -11.02 -3.58 -2.22
CA THR A 19 -12.34 -3.02 -2.46
C THR A 19 -12.46 -1.70 -1.72
N LEU A 20 -12.76 -0.63 -2.47
CA LEU A 20 -13.07 0.68 -1.92
C LEU A 20 -14.59 0.86 -1.88
N SER A 21 -15.14 0.95 -0.69
CA SER A 21 -16.56 1.20 -0.44
C SER A 21 -16.75 2.64 0.02
N THR A 22 -17.55 3.39 -0.73
CA THR A 22 -17.94 4.78 -0.42
C THR A 22 -19.47 4.88 -0.46
N ALA A 23 -20.01 6.11 -0.49
CA ALA A 23 -21.45 6.31 -0.71
C ALA A 23 -21.90 5.85 -2.11
N ASP A 24 -20.98 5.81 -3.07
CA ASP A 24 -21.20 5.31 -4.43
C ASP A 24 -21.02 3.79 -4.50
N GLN A 25 -21.06 3.24 -5.72
CA GLN A 25 -20.84 1.81 -5.92
C GLN A 25 -19.41 1.42 -5.52
N PRO A 26 -19.22 0.23 -4.90
CA PRO A 26 -17.88 -0.27 -4.58
C PRO A 26 -17.01 -0.40 -5.83
N ARG A 27 -15.72 -0.07 -5.67
CA ARG A 27 -14.70 -0.27 -6.70
C ARG A 27 -13.73 -1.34 -6.24
N ILE A 28 -13.42 -2.26 -7.13
CA ILE A 28 -12.52 -3.39 -6.85
C ILE A 28 -11.27 -3.23 -7.73
N TYR A 29 -10.10 -3.28 -7.09
CA TYR A 29 -8.81 -3.19 -7.75
C TYR A 29 -8.01 -4.44 -7.48
N SER A 30 -7.24 -4.88 -8.47
CA SER A 30 -6.23 -5.92 -8.27
C SER A 30 -5.04 -5.35 -7.52
N VAL A 31 -4.52 -6.11 -6.56
CA VAL A 31 -3.34 -5.73 -5.78
C VAL A 31 -2.34 -6.87 -5.71
N SER A 32 -1.17 -6.61 -5.15
CA SER A 32 -0.18 -7.63 -4.83
C SER A 32 0.24 -7.45 -3.37
N THR A 33 -0.06 -8.45 -2.55
CA THR A 33 0.37 -8.51 -1.15
C THR A 33 1.61 -9.38 -1.01
N ALA A 34 2.00 -9.72 0.21
CA ALA A 34 3.26 -10.41 0.48
C ALA A 34 3.36 -11.80 -0.16
N ALA A 35 4.50 -12.07 -0.78
CA ALA A 35 4.84 -13.41 -1.27
C ALA A 35 4.80 -14.46 -0.16
N ASN A 36 5.16 -14.08 1.07
CA ASN A 36 5.13 -14.96 2.23
C ASN A 36 3.72 -15.15 2.82
N GLY A 37 2.70 -14.51 2.25
CA GLY A 37 1.31 -14.65 2.70
C GLY A 37 0.94 -13.72 3.84
N ALA A 38 -0.10 -14.09 4.59
CA ALA A 38 -0.63 -13.32 5.72
C ALA A 38 0.19 -13.57 6.98
N GLY A 39 0.44 -12.53 7.75
CA GLY A 39 1.09 -12.62 9.04
C GLY A 39 1.45 -11.27 9.62
N GLU A 40 1.45 -11.17 10.93
CA GLU A 40 1.58 -9.92 11.66
C GLU A 40 2.94 -9.75 12.33
N ARG A 41 3.77 -10.78 12.37
CA ARG A 41 5.07 -10.72 13.06
C ARG A 41 6.05 -9.80 12.36
N GLU A 42 6.81 -9.05 13.16
CA GLU A 42 7.96 -8.30 12.71
C GLU A 42 8.97 -9.23 12.01
N ASN A 43 9.57 -8.74 10.92
CA ASN A 43 10.53 -9.49 10.09
C ASN A 43 9.97 -10.74 9.40
N SER A 44 8.67 -10.97 9.42
CA SER A 44 8.05 -12.11 8.74
C SER A 44 8.01 -11.96 7.22
N GLY A 45 8.02 -10.72 6.71
CA GLY A 45 7.78 -10.43 5.30
C GLY A 45 6.35 -10.70 4.85
N CYS A 46 5.43 -10.84 5.80
CA CYS A 46 4.01 -11.12 5.55
C CYS A 46 3.18 -9.84 5.58
N THR A 47 2.01 -9.88 4.96
CA THR A 47 1.01 -8.80 5.05
C THR A 47 0.15 -9.01 6.29
N PRO A 48 0.07 -8.02 7.19
CA PRO A 48 -0.71 -8.14 8.40
C PRO A 48 -2.21 -8.12 8.13
N ARG A 49 -2.94 -8.93 8.89
CA ARG A 49 -4.41 -9.00 8.88
C ARG A 49 -5.01 -8.06 9.92
N GLY A 50 -6.34 -7.96 9.90
CA GLY A 50 -7.12 -7.25 10.90
C GLY A 50 -7.35 -5.78 10.55
N TRP A 51 -7.90 -5.05 11.51
CA TRP A 51 -8.27 -3.67 11.34
C TRP A 51 -7.06 -2.74 11.35
N HIS A 52 -7.05 -1.84 10.36
CA HIS A 52 -6.04 -0.81 10.20
C HIS A 52 -6.70 0.55 9.93
N MET A 53 -5.94 1.59 10.13
CA MET A 53 -6.29 2.93 9.65
C MET A 53 -5.16 3.45 8.76
N ILE A 54 -5.50 4.40 7.89
CA ILE A 54 -4.49 5.17 7.19
C ILE A 54 -4.01 6.27 8.14
N SER A 55 -2.77 6.17 8.56
CA SER A 55 -2.19 7.12 9.51
C SER A 55 -1.58 8.34 8.84
N GLU A 56 -1.01 8.17 7.65
CA GLU A 56 -0.35 9.23 6.90
C GLU A 56 -0.42 8.96 5.40
N LYS A 57 -0.42 10.05 4.62
CA LYS A 57 -0.43 10.01 3.15
C LYS A 57 0.75 10.82 2.63
N PHE A 58 1.48 10.27 1.66
CA PHE A 58 2.65 10.91 1.05
C PHE A 58 2.54 10.94 -0.47
N GLY A 59 3.04 12.03 -1.06
CA GLY A 59 3.20 12.15 -2.49
C GLY A 59 2.11 12.92 -3.21
N ASP A 60 1.27 13.67 -2.50
CA ASP A 60 0.27 14.52 -3.16
C ASP A 60 0.97 15.50 -4.12
N GLY A 61 0.48 15.53 -5.37
CA GLY A 61 0.97 16.43 -6.40
C GLY A 61 2.26 16.00 -7.11
N VAL A 62 2.94 14.93 -6.68
CA VAL A 62 4.13 14.44 -7.41
C VAL A 62 3.73 13.60 -8.63
N PRO A 63 4.58 13.54 -9.67
CA PRO A 63 4.30 12.75 -10.86
C PRO A 63 4.15 11.26 -10.58
N ILE A 64 3.40 10.56 -11.45
CA ILE A 64 3.40 9.10 -11.51
C ILE A 64 4.84 8.60 -11.69
N ASN A 65 5.18 7.47 -11.09
CA ASN A 65 6.54 6.89 -11.08
C ASN A 65 7.56 7.67 -10.24
N SER A 66 7.15 8.70 -9.50
CA SER A 66 8.04 9.31 -8.51
C SER A 66 8.52 8.26 -7.52
N VAL A 67 9.83 8.22 -7.30
CA VAL A 67 10.47 7.24 -6.42
C VAL A 67 10.53 7.77 -4.99
N PHE A 68 10.14 6.91 -4.04
CA PHE A 68 10.19 7.23 -2.61
C PHE A 68 11.22 6.36 -1.90
N VAL A 69 11.98 6.97 -1.00
CA VAL A 69 12.85 6.30 -0.03
C VAL A 69 12.56 6.91 1.35
N ALA A 70 12.33 6.08 2.33
CA ALA A 70 11.96 6.50 3.69
C ALA A 70 10.81 7.53 3.68
N ARG A 71 9.81 7.30 2.83
CA ARG A 71 8.60 8.12 2.66
C ARG A 71 8.85 9.53 2.10
N GLN A 72 10.01 9.75 1.50
CA GLN A 72 10.35 11.01 0.86
C GLN A 72 10.57 10.80 -0.63
N ALA A 73 10.01 11.69 -1.45
CA ALA A 73 10.28 11.71 -2.88
C ALA A 73 11.76 12.04 -3.11
N THR A 74 12.45 11.19 -3.86
CA THR A 74 13.89 11.34 -4.11
C THR A 74 14.19 12.32 -5.24
N GLY A 75 13.17 12.69 -6.03
CA GLY A 75 13.35 13.44 -7.29
C GLY A 75 13.58 12.54 -8.50
N GLU A 76 13.82 11.25 -8.27
CA GLU A 76 13.91 10.27 -9.37
C GLU A 76 12.52 9.92 -9.90
N ILE A 77 12.47 9.61 -11.19
CA ILE A 77 11.28 9.03 -11.85
C ILE A 77 11.66 7.64 -12.31
N TYR A 78 10.88 6.64 -11.90
CA TYR A 78 11.13 5.26 -12.31
C TYR A 78 11.10 5.12 -13.84
N SER A 79 12.06 4.39 -14.36
CA SER A 79 12.17 4.00 -15.74
C SER A 79 12.87 2.65 -15.85
N ASP A 80 12.77 2.01 -17.00
CA ASP A 80 13.49 0.75 -17.24
C ASP A 80 15.01 0.94 -17.12
N LEU A 81 15.50 2.11 -17.55
CA LEU A 81 16.92 2.44 -17.44
C LEU A 81 17.36 2.56 -15.97
N LEU A 82 16.56 3.24 -15.14
CA LEU A 82 16.84 3.38 -13.72
C LEU A 82 16.80 2.01 -13.03
N ALA A 83 15.83 1.19 -13.35
CA ALA A 83 15.72 -0.18 -12.83
C ALA A 83 16.93 -1.04 -13.19
N ALA A 84 17.45 -0.90 -14.41
CA ALA A 84 18.64 -1.62 -14.85
C ALA A 84 19.90 -1.19 -14.10
N GLN A 85 19.98 0.07 -13.66
CA GLN A 85 21.08 0.58 -12.84
C GLN A 85 21.02 0.06 -11.40
N TYR A 86 19.84 -0.25 -10.89
CA TYR A 86 19.61 -0.69 -9.51
C TYR A 86 18.73 -1.95 -9.47
N PRO A 87 19.24 -3.11 -9.96
CA PRO A 87 18.42 -4.30 -10.20
C PRO A 87 17.86 -4.97 -8.93
N THR A 88 18.41 -4.65 -7.77
CA THR A 88 17.97 -5.22 -6.49
C THR A 88 17.15 -4.27 -5.62
N ARG A 89 16.92 -3.05 -6.11
CA ARG A 89 16.20 -2.02 -5.36
C ARG A 89 14.70 -2.33 -5.33
N ASP A 90 14.10 -2.26 -4.15
CA ASP A 90 12.65 -2.35 -3.99
C ASP A 90 12.02 -0.98 -4.32
N TRP A 91 11.08 -0.98 -5.26
CA TRP A 91 10.53 0.26 -5.80
C TRP A 91 9.21 0.61 -5.13
N ILE A 92 9.18 1.74 -4.43
CA ILE A 92 7.98 2.37 -3.88
C ILE A 92 7.73 3.62 -4.70
N LEU A 93 6.62 3.63 -5.45
CA LEU A 93 6.36 4.62 -6.49
C LEU A 93 5.04 5.35 -6.28
N THR A 94 4.97 6.57 -6.76
CA THR A 94 3.77 7.35 -7.04
C THR A 94 3.10 7.95 -5.81
N ARG A 95 2.67 7.13 -4.86
CA ARG A 95 2.00 7.55 -3.61
C ARG A 95 2.26 6.51 -2.52
N ILE A 96 2.17 6.97 -1.28
CA ILE A 96 2.22 6.11 -0.10
C ILE A 96 1.00 6.40 0.79
N LEU A 97 0.29 5.33 1.16
CA LEU A 97 -0.67 5.32 2.27
C LEU A 97 -0.06 4.46 3.37
N TRP A 98 0.31 5.08 4.49
CA TRP A 98 0.95 4.37 5.60
C TRP A 98 -0.11 3.86 6.56
N LEU A 99 -0.08 2.57 6.88
CA LEU A 99 -1.08 1.90 7.69
C LEU A 99 -0.64 1.75 9.14
N SER A 100 -1.59 1.93 10.05
CA SER A 100 -1.43 1.61 11.47
C SER A 100 -2.45 0.55 11.87
N GLY A 101 -2.01 -0.47 12.61
CA GLY A 101 -2.91 -1.46 13.18
C GLY A 101 -3.76 -0.89 14.29
N LEU A 102 -4.99 -1.37 14.42
CA LEU A 102 -5.96 -0.94 15.44
C LEU A 102 -6.20 -2.00 16.52
N GLU A 103 -5.62 -3.19 16.38
CA GLU A 103 -5.86 -4.33 17.27
C GLU A 103 -4.61 -4.63 18.09
N SER A 104 -4.63 -4.21 19.35
CA SER A 104 -3.52 -4.38 20.29
C SER A 104 -3.14 -5.87 20.43
N GLY A 105 -1.85 -6.18 20.29
CA GLY A 105 -1.32 -7.53 20.36
C GLY A 105 -1.50 -8.38 19.09
N ILE A 106 -2.22 -7.87 18.11
CA ILE A 106 -2.41 -8.53 16.81
C ILE A 106 -1.61 -7.81 15.72
N ASN A 107 -1.94 -6.55 15.46
CA ASN A 107 -1.25 -5.72 14.46
C ASN A 107 -0.78 -4.37 15.01
N GLN A 108 -0.90 -4.18 16.31
CA GLN A 108 -0.46 -2.99 17.05
C GLN A 108 0.35 -3.42 18.26
N GLY A 109 1.49 -2.78 18.47
CA GLY A 109 2.38 -3.02 19.61
C GLY A 109 3.61 -3.84 19.26
N ALA A 110 4.49 -4.03 20.24
CA ALA A 110 5.81 -4.60 20.06
C ALA A 110 5.79 -5.98 19.40
N GLY A 111 6.60 -6.14 18.36
CA GLY A 111 6.78 -7.41 17.64
C GLY A 111 5.74 -7.70 16.56
N CYS A 112 4.68 -6.88 16.44
CA CYS A 112 3.61 -7.08 15.46
C CYS A 112 3.03 -5.78 14.88
N ASP A 113 3.64 -4.66 15.15
CA ASP A 113 3.10 -3.33 14.83
C ASP A 113 3.19 -3.02 13.34
N SER A 114 2.06 -2.91 12.67
CA SER A 114 2.02 -2.61 11.22
C SER A 114 2.68 -1.28 10.88
N HIS A 115 2.49 -0.25 11.70
CA HIS A 115 3.11 1.06 11.48
C HIS A 115 4.64 0.97 11.61
N ALA A 116 5.13 0.34 12.68
CA ALA A 116 6.56 0.15 12.90
C ALA A 116 7.21 -0.78 11.87
N ARG A 117 6.44 -1.66 11.25
CA ARG A 117 6.87 -2.54 10.16
C ARG A 117 6.84 -1.86 8.79
N TYR A 118 6.47 -0.59 8.71
CA TYR A 118 6.39 0.17 7.46
C TYR A 118 5.45 -0.47 6.43
N ILE A 119 4.25 -0.86 6.86
CA ILE A 119 3.24 -1.43 5.96
C ILE A 119 2.52 -0.29 5.24
N TYR A 120 2.72 -0.24 3.93
CA TYR A 120 2.13 0.78 3.04
C TYR A 120 1.21 0.16 2.00
N ILE A 121 0.29 0.98 1.50
CA ILE A 121 -0.29 0.80 0.16
C ILE A 121 0.49 1.76 -0.74
N HIS A 122 1.10 1.26 -1.82
CA HIS A 122 1.96 2.06 -2.69
C HIS A 122 1.94 1.59 -4.13
N GLY A 123 2.43 2.44 -5.03
CA GLY A 123 2.64 2.08 -6.43
C GLY A 123 3.88 1.23 -6.63
N THR A 124 3.90 0.51 -7.73
CA THR A 124 4.97 -0.41 -8.12
C THR A 124 5.19 -0.33 -9.63
N PRO A 125 6.35 -0.76 -10.17
CA PRO A 125 6.54 -0.81 -11.61
C PRO A 125 5.46 -1.62 -12.33
N ASP A 126 5.07 -1.20 -13.53
CA ASP A 126 4.05 -1.90 -14.34
C ASP A 126 4.47 -3.31 -14.73
N THR A 127 5.75 -3.63 -14.65
CA THR A 127 6.30 -4.97 -14.85
C THR A 127 5.96 -5.95 -13.74
N GLU A 128 5.61 -5.44 -12.55
CA GLU A 128 5.20 -6.28 -11.43
C GLU A 128 3.75 -6.75 -11.63
N PRO A 129 3.47 -8.06 -11.47
CA PRO A 129 2.12 -8.57 -11.66
C PRO A 129 1.18 -8.15 -10.52
N MET A 130 -0.09 -7.89 -10.87
CA MET A 130 -1.17 -7.77 -9.90
C MET A 130 -1.98 -9.07 -9.88
N GLY A 131 -2.72 -9.29 -8.78
CA GLY A 131 -3.48 -10.52 -8.60
C GLY A 131 -2.65 -11.70 -8.11
N GLU A 132 -1.35 -11.50 -7.90
CA GLU A 132 -0.42 -12.49 -7.39
C GLU A 132 0.38 -11.92 -6.22
N PRO A 133 0.64 -12.71 -5.15
CA PRO A 133 1.39 -12.23 -4.00
C PRO A 133 2.89 -12.18 -4.30
N ARG A 134 3.45 -10.98 -4.37
CA ARG A 134 4.84 -10.74 -4.75
C ARG A 134 5.60 -9.76 -3.86
N SER A 135 4.91 -9.05 -2.95
CA SER A 135 5.54 -8.02 -2.13
C SER A 135 6.31 -8.58 -0.93
N HIS A 136 6.91 -7.70 -0.17
CA HIS A 136 7.63 -8.02 1.08
C HIS A 136 6.81 -7.66 2.33
N GLY A 137 5.49 -7.46 2.18
CA GLY A 137 4.55 -7.10 3.25
C GLY A 137 3.59 -5.99 2.88
N CYS A 138 4.03 -5.00 2.13
CA CYS A 138 3.19 -3.91 1.65
C CYS A 138 2.15 -4.38 0.63
N ILE A 139 1.19 -3.52 0.35
CA ILE A 139 0.16 -3.74 -0.66
C ILE A 139 0.50 -2.91 -1.89
N ARG A 140 0.84 -3.57 -2.99
CA ARG A 140 1.19 -2.95 -4.27
C ARG A 140 -0.04 -2.75 -5.13
N MET A 141 -0.13 -1.59 -5.77
CA MET A 141 -1.22 -1.23 -6.69
C MET A 141 -0.70 -0.67 -8.00
N ARG A 142 -1.54 -0.73 -9.04
CA ARG A 142 -1.32 0.02 -10.29
C ARG A 142 -1.43 1.51 -10.02
N HIS A 143 -0.66 2.31 -10.72
CA HIS A 143 -0.59 3.77 -10.51
C HIS A 143 -1.95 4.44 -10.62
N THR A 144 -2.71 4.15 -11.67
CA THR A 144 -4.03 4.77 -11.89
C THR A 144 -5.02 4.41 -10.79
N ASP A 145 -5.03 3.16 -10.34
CA ASP A 145 -5.88 2.68 -9.25
C ASP A 145 -5.50 3.34 -7.94
N LEU A 146 -4.20 3.43 -7.68
CA LEU A 146 -3.66 4.07 -6.48
C LEU A 146 -4.02 5.55 -6.41
N LEU A 147 -3.93 6.28 -7.53
CA LEU A 147 -4.31 7.69 -7.57
C LEU A 147 -5.78 7.89 -7.24
N LEU A 148 -6.67 7.04 -7.76
CA LEU A 148 -8.10 7.09 -7.44
C LEU A 148 -8.34 6.80 -5.95
N LEU A 149 -7.67 5.80 -5.40
CA LEU A 149 -7.75 5.47 -3.98
C LEU A 149 -7.25 6.62 -3.11
N PHE A 150 -6.10 7.18 -3.45
CA PHE A 150 -5.46 8.27 -2.70
C PHE A 150 -6.37 9.50 -2.58
N GLU A 151 -7.06 9.86 -3.65
CA GLU A 151 -8.00 10.98 -3.65
C GLU A 151 -9.29 10.68 -2.87
N ALA A 152 -9.70 9.42 -2.81
CA ALA A 152 -10.97 9.01 -2.22
C ALA A 152 -10.91 8.83 -0.70
N VAL A 153 -9.72 8.75 -0.10
CA VAL A 153 -9.55 8.46 1.33
C VAL A 153 -8.78 9.55 2.05
N ASP A 154 -9.07 9.67 3.34
CA ASP A 154 -8.40 10.60 4.25
C ASP A 154 -7.67 9.84 5.35
N VAL A 155 -6.79 10.56 6.03
CA VAL A 155 -6.12 10.08 7.24
C VAL A 155 -7.11 9.93 8.39
#